data_fb3419922b3eed93751f9d156df80137
#
_entry.id   fb3419922b3eed93751f9d156df80137
#
_cell.length_a   1.000
_cell.length_b   1.000
_cell.length_c   1.000
_cell.angle_alpha   90.00
_cell.angle_beta   90.00
_cell.angle_gamma   90.00
#
_symmetry.space_group_name_H-M   'P 1'
#
loop_
_entity.id
_entity.type
_entity.pdbx_description
1 polymer ?
#
loop_
_entity_poly.entity_id
_entity_poly.type
_entity_poly.pdbx_seq_one_letter_code
_entity_poly.pdbx_strand_id
1 'polypeptide(L)'
;MVAIKTVLKDSEQVTRLFSHLEFDGKKLNHQPGNVLGTTALIAGTTIGAGILALPAVTLPSGIVPSTSGLIAVWLYALVSGLLVAEVILNTMRTEGCPSIGFLGVVEKILGKLGGRIAGGAYLFMHYALLVAYIAEGGEILGSAAAKVWDVQILPKWVGTTTFTLLFGGIMYLGREKFIEKLNSAFVGIVIVSFLGLLFLVGGHIQSAQLLFQNWSALGSAISVMSVALFFQNVVPLVVTQLEGDAHKIRQSIFIGSVIPLIMFLAWNAVILGSVSPDILHDTSDGRTVFDPLQILRTGGVGEWLGVLTSIFSEFAIVTSFIGFVYGLLDVFKDIFLITQGKLSSRLSLYSLVLFPPMTLGTLNPTIFFTALDYTGTFSISVLGGIIPALMSWKQRQEQENSDSINQSLVPGGKVTLIVMIGVALAMMGRQILPIAIQSNHQ
;
A
#
# COMPACT_ATOMS: atom_id res chain seq x y z
N MET A 1 -16.97 -50.38 10.46
CA MET A 1 -15.70 -49.87 11.01
C MET A 1 -14.58 -50.56 10.25
N VAL A 2 -14.32 -50.12 9.00
CA VAL A 2 -13.30 -50.69 8.12
C VAL A 2 -12.29 -49.61 7.84
N ALA A 3 -11.08 -49.90 8.13
CA ALA A 3 -9.86 -49.16 8.19
C ALA A 3 -9.63 -48.18 7.03
N ILE A 4 -9.69 -46.91 7.33
CA ILE A 4 -8.94 -45.85 6.64
C ILE A 4 -7.50 -45.87 7.21
N LYS A 5 -6.79 -46.94 6.91
CA LYS A 5 -5.42 -47.13 7.40
C LYS A 5 -4.44 -47.54 6.32
N THR A 6 -4.65 -47.07 5.08
CA THR A 6 -3.69 -47.41 4.02
C THR A 6 -3.71 -46.34 2.92
N VAL A 7 -3.28 -45.11 3.22
CA VAL A 7 -2.62 -44.20 2.26
C VAL A 7 -1.87 -43.13 3.07
N LEU A 8 -1.04 -43.54 3.98
CA LEU A 8 0.00 -42.69 4.55
C LEU A 8 1.35 -43.33 4.26
N LYS A 9 1.69 -43.37 2.99
CA LYS A 9 3.05 -43.61 2.53
C LYS A 9 3.51 -42.31 1.91
N ASP A 10 4.34 -41.66 2.62
CA ASP A 10 5.10 -40.44 2.49
C ASP A 10 4.64 -39.38 3.51
N SER A 11 5.42 -39.32 4.58
CA SER A 11 5.27 -38.37 5.67
C SER A 11 5.75 -36.98 5.26
N GLU A 12 5.07 -36.33 4.29
CA GLU A 12 5.00 -34.90 4.30
C GLU A 12 4.17 -34.51 5.52
N GLN A 13 4.82 -33.96 6.53
CA GLN A 13 4.11 -33.39 7.68
C GLN A 13 3.15 -32.35 7.11
N VAL A 14 1.84 -32.64 7.21
CA VAL A 14 0.80 -31.72 6.77
C VAL A 14 0.86 -30.50 7.68
N THR A 15 1.45 -29.42 7.20
CA THR A 15 1.66 -28.16 7.93
C THR A 15 0.47 -27.21 7.80
N ARG A 16 -0.46 -27.49 6.89
CA ARG A 16 -1.70 -26.71 6.68
C ARG A 16 -2.73 -26.95 7.77
N LEU A 17 -3.52 -25.93 8.09
CA LEU A 17 -4.59 -25.99 9.10
C LEU A 17 -5.91 -26.49 8.52
N PHE A 18 -6.18 -26.29 7.22
CA PHE A 18 -7.41 -26.71 6.53
C PHE A 18 -7.11 -26.99 5.04
N SER A 19 -8.11 -27.39 4.27
CA SER A 19 -7.99 -27.61 2.83
C SER A 19 -9.05 -26.83 2.09
N HIS A 20 -8.62 -26.02 1.11
CA HIS A 20 -9.55 -25.31 0.21
C HIS A 20 -10.07 -26.30 -0.83
N LEU A 21 -11.39 -26.58 -0.76
CA LEU A 21 -12.05 -27.53 -1.65
C LEU A 21 -13.00 -26.77 -2.57
N GLU A 22 -12.84 -26.94 -3.88
CA GLU A 22 -13.74 -26.40 -4.88
C GLU A 22 -14.56 -27.52 -5.52
N PHE A 23 -15.86 -27.29 -5.71
CA PHE A 23 -16.75 -28.27 -6.31
C PHE A 23 -16.81 -28.08 -7.83
N ASP A 24 -16.28 -29.05 -8.57
CA ASP A 24 -16.26 -29.06 -10.05
C ASP A 24 -17.53 -29.72 -10.62
N GLY A 25 -18.69 -29.49 -10.01
CA GLY A 25 -19.96 -30.09 -10.47
C GLY A 25 -20.08 -31.61 -10.31
N LYS A 26 -18.99 -32.35 -10.05
CA LYS A 26 -18.96 -33.80 -9.86
C LYS A 26 -18.14 -34.25 -8.64
N LYS A 27 -17.06 -33.56 -8.32
CA LYS A 27 -16.16 -33.92 -7.22
C LYS A 27 -15.65 -32.66 -6.53
N LEU A 28 -15.33 -32.81 -5.24
CA LEU A 28 -14.59 -31.80 -4.47
C LEU A 28 -13.10 -31.96 -4.81
N ASN A 29 -12.53 -30.94 -5.46
CA ASN A 29 -11.13 -30.88 -5.79
C ASN A 29 -10.41 -29.94 -4.85
N HIS A 30 -9.25 -30.39 -4.32
CA HIS A 30 -8.39 -29.55 -3.50
C HIS A 30 -7.63 -28.58 -4.41
N GLN A 31 -7.84 -27.28 -4.20
CA GLN A 31 -7.13 -26.22 -4.92
C GLN A 31 -6.32 -25.35 -3.93
N PRO A 32 -5.13 -25.80 -3.52
CA PRO A 32 -4.28 -25.03 -2.65
C PRO A 32 -3.74 -23.82 -3.39
N GLY A 33 -3.72 -22.66 -2.73
CA GLY A 33 -2.96 -21.52 -3.20
C GLY A 33 -1.46 -21.85 -3.24
N ASN A 34 -0.73 -21.17 -4.12
CA ASN A 34 0.71 -21.36 -4.25
C ASN A 34 1.48 -20.13 -3.72
N VAL A 35 2.71 -20.37 -3.27
CA VAL A 35 3.61 -19.32 -2.75
C VAL A 35 3.86 -18.23 -3.79
N LEU A 36 3.99 -18.58 -5.07
CA LEU A 36 4.25 -17.62 -6.14
C LEU A 36 3.07 -16.64 -6.31
N GLY A 37 1.83 -17.15 -6.31
CA GLY A 37 0.63 -16.31 -6.44
C GLY A 37 0.46 -15.36 -5.26
N THR A 38 0.67 -15.83 -4.03
CA THR A 38 0.59 -14.99 -2.82
C THR A 38 1.76 -14.03 -2.70
N THR A 39 2.96 -14.39 -3.16
CA THR A 39 4.11 -13.49 -3.31
C THR A 39 3.78 -12.36 -4.31
N ALA A 40 3.24 -12.71 -5.46
CA ALA A 40 2.83 -11.72 -6.47
C ALA A 40 1.71 -10.81 -5.96
N LEU A 41 0.79 -11.32 -5.15
CA LEU A 41 -0.26 -10.52 -4.51
C LEU A 41 0.34 -9.46 -3.57
N ILE A 42 1.26 -9.84 -2.68
CA ILE A 42 1.93 -8.91 -1.77
C ILE A 42 2.74 -7.87 -2.56
N ALA A 43 3.59 -8.32 -3.49
CA ALA A 43 4.41 -7.43 -4.30
C ALA A 43 3.54 -6.46 -5.13
N GLY A 44 2.50 -6.97 -5.80
CA GLY A 44 1.61 -6.16 -6.62
C GLY A 44 0.78 -5.15 -5.82
N THR A 45 0.40 -5.48 -4.59
CA THR A 45 -0.29 -4.53 -3.70
C THR A 45 0.65 -3.41 -3.23
N THR A 46 1.92 -3.73 -3.02
CA THR A 46 2.94 -2.78 -2.55
C THR A 46 3.44 -1.88 -3.68
N ILE A 47 3.59 -2.44 -4.90
CA ILE A 47 4.02 -1.68 -6.08
C ILE A 47 2.83 -0.88 -6.61
N GLY A 48 2.72 0.36 -6.18
CA GLY A 48 1.66 1.28 -6.58
C GLY A 48 2.18 2.71 -6.72
N ALA A 49 1.28 3.70 -6.66
CA ALA A 49 1.64 5.11 -6.79
C ALA A 49 2.65 5.61 -5.73
N GLY A 50 2.87 4.87 -4.64
CA GLY A 50 3.91 5.17 -3.66
C GLY A 50 5.32 5.27 -4.26
N ILE A 51 5.63 4.49 -5.32
CA ILE A 51 6.92 4.55 -6.01
C ILE A 51 7.19 5.94 -6.63
N LEU A 52 6.15 6.66 -7.03
CA LEU A 52 6.27 7.98 -7.64
C LEU A 52 6.67 9.05 -6.63
N ALA A 53 6.15 8.96 -5.41
CA ALA A 53 6.41 9.93 -4.37
C ALA A 53 7.79 9.77 -3.72
N LEU A 54 8.36 8.56 -3.74
CA LEU A 54 9.62 8.26 -3.06
C LEU A 54 10.77 9.19 -3.48
N PRO A 55 11.10 9.39 -4.78
CA PRO A 55 12.20 10.26 -5.16
C PRO A 55 12.03 11.70 -4.67
N ALA A 56 10.81 12.21 -4.71
CA ALA A 56 10.51 13.58 -4.29
C ALA A 56 10.80 13.81 -2.80
N VAL A 57 10.37 12.88 -1.93
CA VAL A 57 10.56 13.01 -0.49
C VAL A 57 11.96 12.61 -0.03
N THR A 58 12.69 11.83 -0.83
CA THR A 58 14.04 11.34 -0.48
C THR A 58 15.16 12.17 -1.08
N LEU A 59 14.91 12.95 -2.13
CA LEU A 59 15.90 13.82 -2.77
C LEU A 59 16.62 14.72 -1.76
N PRO A 60 15.92 15.40 -0.79
CA PRO A 60 16.58 16.22 0.22
C PRO A 60 17.53 15.44 1.14
N SER A 61 17.35 14.13 1.28
CA SER A 61 18.19 13.28 2.14
C SER A 61 19.40 12.70 1.41
N GLY A 62 19.29 12.48 0.11
CA GLY A 62 20.28 11.76 -0.69
C GLY A 62 20.15 10.23 -0.58
N ILE A 63 20.99 9.53 -1.37
CA ILE A 63 20.85 8.08 -1.60
C ILE A 63 21.12 7.26 -0.33
N VAL A 64 22.20 7.52 0.40
CA VAL A 64 22.61 6.68 1.54
C VAL A 64 21.60 6.78 2.69
N PRO A 65 21.19 7.97 3.17
CA PRO A 65 20.16 8.07 4.19
C PRO A 65 18.81 7.47 3.73
N SER A 66 18.37 7.73 2.50
CA SER A 66 17.09 7.21 2.01
C SER A 66 17.10 5.70 1.83
N THR A 67 18.20 5.09 1.38
CA THR A 67 18.37 3.63 1.33
C THR A 67 18.27 3.01 2.73
N SER A 68 18.96 3.61 3.71
CA SER A 68 18.89 3.16 5.09
C SER A 68 17.49 3.27 5.66
N GLY A 69 16.78 4.37 5.37
CA GLY A 69 15.39 4.59 5.75
C GLY A 69 14.44 3.58 5.14
N LEU A 70 14.55 3.32 3.83
CA LEU A 70 13.73 2.32 3.12
C LEU A 70 13.92 0.91 3.70
N ILE A 71 15.16 0.51 4.00
CA ILE A 71 15.44 -0.78 4.63
C ILE A 71 14.84 -0.84 6.05
N ALA A 72 15.00 0.22 6.85
CA ALA A 72 14.45 0.26 8.20
C ALA A 72 12.90 0.18 8.19
N VAL A 73 12.25 0.95 7.33
CA VAL A 73 10.78 0.93 7.17
C VAL A 73 10.31 -0.42 6.62
N TRP A 74 11.05 -1.03 5.68
CA TRP A 74 10.75 -2.36 5.20
C TRP A 74 10.83 -3.42 6.32
N LEU A 75 11.85 -3.39 7.16
CA LEU A 75 11.96 -4.30 8.31
C LEU A 75 10.77 -4.11 9.25
N TYR A 76 10.37 -2.88 9.51
CA TYR A 76 9.19 -2.56 10.31
C TYR A 76 7.91 -3.12 9.68
N ALA A 77 7.69 -2.91 8.37
CA ALA A 77 6.55 -3.43 7.62
C ALA A 77 6.54 -4.96 7.58
N LEU A 78 7.70 -5.62 7.41
CA LEU A 78 7.84 -7.07 7.43
C LEU A 78 7.43 -7.64 8.79
N VAL A 79 7.93 -7.08 9.89
CA VAL A 79 7.55 -7.49 11.25
C VAL A 79 6.05 -7.31 11.45
N SER A 80 5.50 -6.17 11.05
CA SER A 80 4.07 -5.90 11.10
C SER A 80 3.24 -6.95 10.35
N GLY A 81 3.60 -7.24 9.11
CA GLY A 81 2.91 -8.26 8.28
C GLY A 81 2.97 -9.65 8.89
N LEU A 82 4.12 -10.02 9.47
CA LEU A 82 4.27 -11.29 10.19
C LEU A 82 3.45 -11.35 11.48
N LEU A 83 3.31 -10.23 12.22
CA LEU A 83 2.43 -10.15 13.40
C LEU A 83 0.97 -10.31 13.01
N VAL A 84 0.52 -9.68 11.92
CA VAL A 84 -0.84 -9.87 11.39
C VAL A 84 -1.07 -11.34 11.01
N ALA A 85 -0.11 -11.97 10.32
CA ALA A 85 -0.19 -13.37 9.95
C ALA A 85 -0.23 -14.31 11.18
N GLU A 86 0.60 -14.04 12.20
CA GLU A 86 0.61 -14.76 13.48
C GLU A 86 -0.77 -14.74 14.14
N VAL A 87 -1.33 -13.55 14.25
CA VAL A 87 -2.64 -13.34 14.86
C VAL A 87 -3.74 -14.11 14.14
N ILE A 88 -3.75 -14.08 12.81
CA ILE A 88 -4.76 -14.77 11.99
C ILE A 88 -4.58 -16.28 12.10
N LEU A 89 -3.35 -16.80 12.02
CA LEU A 89 -3.05 -18.21 12.18
C LEU A 89 -3.52 -18.74 13.53
N ASN A 90 -3.23 -18.03 14.60
CA ASN A 90 -3.63 -18.44 15.95
C ASN A 90 -5.16 -18.40 16.10
N THR A 91 -5.84 -17.40 15.52
CA THR A 91 -7.30 -17.35 15.49
C THR A 91 -7.91 -18.52 14.71
N MET A 92 -7.31 -18.89 13.57
CA MET A 92 -7.76 -20.05 12.78
C MET A 92 -7.59 -21.38 13.51
N ARG A 93 -6.53 -21.52 14.30
CA ARG A 93 -6.29 -22.75 15.11
C ARG A 93 -7.32 -22.94 16.21
N THR A 94 -7.75 -21.85 16.83
CA THR A 94 -8.69 -21.91 17.97
C THR A 94 -10.16 -22.02 17.53
N GLU A 95 -10.52 -21.41 16.40
CA GLU A 95 -11.93 -21.23 16.02
C GLU A 95 -12.29 -21.78 14.62
N GLY A 96 -11.35 -22.41 13.94
CA GLY A 96 -11.51 -22.86 12.55
C GLY A 96 -11.21 -21.74 11.54
N CYS A 97 -11.51 -21.97 10.26
CA CYS A 97 -11.21 -21.03 9.18
C CYS A 97 -12.23 -19.87 9.12
N PRO A 98 -11.99 -18.72 9.73
CA PRO A 98 -12.84 -17.56 9.52
C PRO A 98 -12.43 -16.89 8.20
N SER A 99 -13.34 -16.79 7.26
CA SER A 99 -13.24 -15.87 6.12
C SER A 99 -13.48 -14.43 6.61
N ILE A 100 -12.56 -13.90 7.42
CA ILE A 100 -12.71 -12.58 8.04
C ILE A 100 -11.60 -11.69 7.51
N GLY A 101 -11.96 -10.54 6.95
CA GLY A 101 -11.01 -9.51 6.52
C GLY A 101 -10.27 -8.89 7.72
N PHE A 102 -9.25 -8.08 7.43
CA PHE A 102 -8.38 -7.46 8.44
C PHE A 102 -9.17 -6.77 9.56
N LEU A 103 -10.15 -5.91 9.22
CA LEU A 103 -10.96 -5.17 10.20
C LEU A 103 -11.79 -6.09 11.09
N GLY A 104 -12.34 -7.18 10.55
CA GLY A 104 -13.10 -8.18 11.32
C GLY A 104 -12.22 -8.89 12.35
N VAL A 105 -10.98 -9.24 11.99
CA VAL A 105 -10.00 -9.81 12.93
C VAL A 105 -9.66 -8.83 14.05
N VAL A 106 -9.47 -7.54 13.72
CA VAL A 106 -9.21 -6.49 14.71
C VAL A 106 -10.37 -6.37 15.69
N GLU A 107 -11.61 -6.28 15.19
CA GLU A 107 -12.79 -6.17 16.06
C GLU A 107 -12.95 -7.40 16.96
N LYS A 108 -12.69 -8.58 16.43
CA LYS A 108 -12.77 -9.83 17.18
C LYS A 108 -11.77 -9.87 18.35
N ILE A 109 -10.54 -9.44 18.13
CA ILE A 109 -9.48 -9.52 19.14
C ILE A 109 -9.48 -8.32 20.06
N LEU A 110 -9.55 -7.09 19.53
CA LEU A 110 -9.47 -5.87 20.32
C LEU A 110 -10.84 -5.31 20.72
N GLY A 111 -11.92 -5.97 20.31
CA GLY A 111 -13.30 -5.56 20.59
C GLY A 111 -13.77 -4.40 19.72
N LYS A 112 -15.00 -3.95 19.96
CA LYS A 112 -15.66 -2.91 19.16
C LYS A 112 -14.90 -1.59 19.09
N LEU A 113 -14.20 -1.20 20.16
CA LEU A 113 -13.39 0.03 20.16
C LEU A 113 -12.20 -0.09 19.22
N GLY A 114 -11.46 -1.21 19.29
CA GLY A 114 -10.37 -1.50 18.38
C GLY A 114 -10.83 -1.54 16.91
N GLY A 115 -11.95 -2.19 16.65
CA GLY A 115 -12.56 -2.24 15.32
C GLY A 115 -12.95 -0.84 14.79
N ARG A 116 -13.51 0.04 15.64
CA ARG A 116 -13.84 1.42 15.24
C ARG A 116 -12.61 2.27 14.94
N ILE A 117 -11.56 2.16 15.76
CA ILE A 117 -10.29 2.87 15.53
C ILE A 117 -9.65 2.39 14.24
N ALA A 118 -9.57 1.07 14.02
CA ALA A 118 -9.05 0.50 12.78
C ALA A 118 -9.87 0.91 11.57
N GLY A 119 -11.20 0.84 11.67
CA GLY A 119 -12.12 1.26 10.60
C GLY A 119 -11.95 2.73 10.24
N GLY A 120 -11.83 3.62 11.23
CA GLY A 120 -11.57 5.04 11.02
C GLY A 120 -10.24 5.29 10.32
N ALA A 121 -9.16 4.65 10.78
CA ALA A 121 -7.85 4.74 10.16
C ALA A 121 -7.85 4.16 8.72
N TYR A 122 -8.57 3.07 8.48
CA TYR A 122 -8.72 2.47 7.16
C TYR A 122 -9.49 3.37 6.18
N LEU A 123 -10.61 3.95 6.63
CA LEU A 123 -11.37 4.91 5.83
C LEU A 123 -10.55 6.15 5.51
N PHE A 124 -9.86 6.71 6.50
CA PHE A 124 -8.99 7.88 6.29
C PHE A 124 -7.90 7.57 5.27
N MET A 125 -7.20 6.43 5.39
CA MET A 125 -6.18 5.99 4.44
C MET A 125 -6.74 5.94 3.02
N HIS A 126 -7.86 5.26 2.82
CA HIS A 126 -8.42 5.07 1.49
C HIS A 126 -8.87 6.39 0.86
N TYR A 127 -9.56 7.25 1.61
CA TYR A 127 -9.98 8.54 1.11
C TYR A 127 -8.81 9.48 0.83
N ALA A 128 -7.83 9.56 1.73
CA ALA A 128 -6.65 10.39 1.54
C ALA A 128 -5.84 9.97 0.30
N LEU A 129 -5.66 8.66 0.10
CA LEU A 129 -4.95 8.14 -1.08
C LEU A 129 -5.76 8.31 -2.37
N LEU A 130 -7.09 8.16 -2.34
CA LEU A 130 -7.92 8.49 -3.51
C LEU A 130 -7.85 9.98 -3.86
N VAL A 131 -7.86 10.88 -2.88
CA VAL A 131 -7.64 12.33 -3.11
C VAL A 131 -6.30 12.56 -3.80
N ALA A 132 -5.23 11.93 -3.28
CA ALA A 132 -3.89 12.02 -3.86
C ALA A 132 -3.86 11.53 -5.32
N TYR A 133 -4.42 10.37 -5.59
CA TYR A 133 -4.38 9.76 -6.93
C TYR A 133 -5.25 10.50 -7.95
N ILE A 134 -6.40 11.04 -7.55
CA ILE A 134 -7.24 11.87 -8.42
C ILE A 134 -6.54 13.20 -8.72
N ALA A 135 -5.88 13.81 -7.74
CA ALA A 135 -5.16 15.06 -7.95
C ALA A 135 -3.98 14.87 -8.91
N GLU A 136 -3.12 13.90 -8.65
CA GLU A 136 -1.90 13.65 -9.45
C GLU A 136 -2.22 13.06 -10.83
N GLY A 137 -3.09 12.05 -10.91
CA GLY A 137 -3.52 11.47 -12.19
C GLY A 137 -4.27 12.49 -13.05
N GLY A 138 -5.08 13.35 -12.43
CA GLY A 138 -5.72 14.46 -13.10
C GLY A 138 -4.73 15.49 -13.66
N GLU A 139 -3.64 15.79 -12.94
CA GLU A 139 -2.58 16.70 -13.40
C GLU A 139 -1.82 16.10 -14.60
N ILE A 140 -1.46 14.81 -14.54
CA ILE A 140 -0.76 14.12 -15.62
C ILE A 140 -1.65 14.06 -16.88
N LEU A 141 -2.91 13.63 -16.71
CA LEU A 141 -3.87 13.52 -17.81
C LEU A 141 -4.18 14.88 -18.43
N GLY A 142 -4.37 15.92 -17.61
CA GLY A 142 -4.59 17.29 -18.04
C GLY A 142 -3.40 17.87 -18.81
N SER A 143 -2.18 17.60 -18.35
CA SER A 143 -0.94 18.02 -19.02
C SER A 143 -0.74 17.33 -20.35
N ALA A 144 -1.05 16.03 -20.43
CA ALA A 144 -1.01 15.27 -21.68
C ALA A 144 -2.03 15.77 -22.69
N ALA A 145 -3.26 16.04 -22.25
CA ALA A 145 -4.33 16.61 -23.08
C ALA A 145 -3.97 18.02 -23.59
N ALA A 146 -3.40 18.85 -22.74
CA ALA A 146 -2.96 20.20 -23.12
C ALA A 146 -1.91 20.17 -24.25
N LYS A 147 -0.96 19.23 -24.21
CA LYS A 147 0.03 19.02 -25.27
C LYS A 147 -0.60 18.56 -26.58
N VAL A 148 -1.59 17.64 -26.52
CA VAL A 148 -2.25 17.11 -27.73
C VAL A 148 -3.12 18.17 -28.43
N TRP A 149 -3.77 19.06 -27.66
CA TRP A 149 -4.66 20.09 -28.19
C TRP A 149 -3.98 21.44 -28.39
N ASP A 150 -2.68 21.52 -28.15
CA ASP A 150 -1.87 22.77 -28.26
C ASP A 150 -2.47 23.94 -27.44
N VAL A 151 -3.00 23.61 -26.26
CA VAL A 151 -3.55 24.58 -25.30
C VAL A 151 -2.53 24.83 -24.21
N GLN A 152 -2.23 26.10 -23.90
CA GLN A 152 -1.18 26.45 -22.95
C GLN A 152 -1.43 25.88 -21.53
N ILE A 153 -2.66 25.96 -21.00
CA ILE A 153 -3.02 25.46 -19.66
C ILE A 153 -4.49 25.06 -19.66
N LEU A 154 -4.77 23.81 -19.24
CA LEU A 154 -6.12 23.40 -18.87
C LEU A 154 -6.39 23.70 -17.39
N PRO A 155 -7.59 24.14 -17.01
CA PRO A 155 -7.95 24.30 -15.60
C PRO A 155 -7.80 22.95 -14.86
N LYS A 156 -7.21 22.95 -13.68
CA LYS A 156 -6.89 21.70 -12.91
C LYS A 156 -8.13 20.83 -12.64
N TRP A 157 -9.30 21.46 -12.43
CA TRP A 157 -10.55 20.74 -12.25
C TRP A 157 -10.95 19.87 -13.47
N VAL A 158 -10.55 20.27 -14.67
CA VAL A 158 -10.82 19.49 -15.89
C VAL A 158 -10.10 18.16 -15.83
N GLY A 159 -8.82 18.16 -15.46
CA GLY A 159 -8.01 16.94 -15.35
C GLY A 159 -8.55 16.00 -14.27
N THR A 160 -8.78 16.50 -13.04
CA THR A 160 -9.28 15.70 -11.91
C THR A 160 -10.67 15.11 -12.18
N THR A 161 -11.56 15.91 -12.78
CA THR A 161 -12.91 15.43 -13.14
C THR A 161 -12.85 14.40 -14.26
N THR A 162 -12.05 14.66 -15.30
CA THR A 162 -11.89 13.74 -16.44
C THR A 162 -11.28 12.40 -15.97
N PHE A 163 -10.23 12.45 -15.15
CA PHE A 163 -9.63 11.24 -14.56
C PHE A 163 -10.67 10.42 -13.78
N THR A 164 -11.41 11.08 -12.89
CA THR A 164 -12.40 10.40 -12.04
C THR A 164 -13.54 9.81 -12.85
N LEU A 165 -14.08 10.57 -13.82
CA LEU A 165 -15.18 10.10 -14.66
C LEU A 165 -14.72 8.99 -15.64
N LEU A 166 -13.52 9.08 -16.19
CA LEU A 166 -12.97 8.07 -17.08
C LEU A 166 -12.77 6.75 -16.34
N PHE A 167 -11.91 6.73 -15.34
CA PHE A 167 -11.55 5.48 -14.65
C PHE A 167 -12.65 5.01 -13.69
N GLY A 168 -13.30 5.90 -12.96
CA GLY A 168 -14.47 5.60 -12.14
C GLY A 168 -15.67 5.13 -12.97
N GLY A 169 -15.90 5.74 -14.14
CA GLY A 169 -16.92 5.33 -15.12
C GLY A 169 -16.64 3.95 -15.70
N ILE A 170 -15.39 3.65 -16.09
CA ILE A 170 -14.99 2.32 -16.53
C ILE A 170 -15.27 1.28 -15.44
N MET A 171 -14.93 1.57 -14.19
CA MET A 171 -15.19 0.68 -13.07
C MET A 171 -16.69 0.51 -12.78
N TYR A 172 -17.48 1.59 -12.92
CA TYR A 172 -18.92 1.55 -12.72
C TYR A 172 -19.63 0.72 -13.79
N LEU A 173 -19.27 0.90 -15.07
CA LEU A 173 -19.90 0.22 -16.20
C LEU A 173 -19.33 -1.17 -16.46
N GLY A 174 -18.07 -1.39 -16.11
CA GLY A 174 -17.35 -2.63 -16.37
C GLY A 174 -17.82 -3.79 -15.49
N ARG A 175 -17.70 -5.01 -16.02
CA ARG A 175 -17.83 -6.25 -15.25
C ARG A 175 -16.53 -6.52 -14.50
N GLU A 176 -16.58 -7.11 -13.31
CA GLU A 176 -15.41 -7.41 -12.47
C GLU A 176 -14.28 -8.09 -13.26
N LYS A 177 -14.58 -9.16 -13.99
CA LYS A 177 -13.60 -9.87 -14.84
C LYS A 177 -12.95 -9.00 -15.92
N PHE A 178 -13.67 -8.01 -16.44
CA PHE A 178 -13.10 -7.06 -17.40
C PHE A 178 -12.12 -6.09 -16.70
N ILE A 179 -12.52 -5.56 -15.54
CA ILE A 179 -11.67 -4.66 -14.77
C ILE A 179 -10.40 -5.38 -14.29
N GLU A 180 -10.49 -6.63 -13.85
CA GLU A 180 -9.32 -7.44 -13.48
C GLU A 180 -8.33 -7.61 -14.65
N LYS A 181 -8.84 -7.94 -15.85
CA LYS A 181 -8.00 -8.05 -17.05
C LYS A 181 -7.36 -6.72 -17.43
N LEU A 182 -8.14 -5.64 -17.36
CA LEU A 182 -7.66 -4.29 -17.65
C LEU A 182 -6.59 -3.87 -16.67
N ASN A 183 -6.81 -4.09 -15.37
CA ASN A 183 -5.83 -3.81 -14.33
C ASN A 183 -4.54 -4.63 -14.53
N SER A 184 -4.66 -5.91 -14.88
CA SER A 184 -3.50 -6.75 -15.20
C SER A 184 -2.70 -6.23 -16.39
N ALA A 185 -3.38 -5.73 -17.43
CA ALA A 185 -2.72 -5.09 -18.57
C ALA A 185 -2.01 -3.81 -18.15
N PHE A 186 -2.63 -2.97 -17.32
CA PHE A 186 -2.01 -1.75 -16.77
C PHE A 186 -0.77 -2.06 -15.92
N VAL A 187 -0.82 -3.08 -15.07
CA VAL A 187 0.34 -3.57 -14.32
C VAL A 187 1.47 -3.99 -15.27
N GLY A 188 1.14 -4.66 -16.38
CA GLY A 188 2.12 -5.00 -17.42
C GLY A 188 2.78 -3.75 -18.01
N ILE A 189 2.00 -2.71 -18.32
CA ILE A 189 2.52 -1.43 -18.81
C ILE A 189 3.44 -0.77 -17.76
N VAL A 190 3.04 -0.76 -16.49
CA VAL A 190 3.87 -0.24 -15.38
C VAL A 190 5.21 -0.95 -15.32
N ILE A 191 5.24 -2.29 -15.38
CA ILE A 191 6.48 -3.07 -15.31
C ILE A 191 7.38 -2.75 -16.50
N VAL A 192 6.84 -2.77 -17.72
CA VAL A 192 7.63 -2.51 -18.94
C VAL A 192 8.18 -1.08 -18.95
N SER A 193 7.34 -0.09 -18.63
CA SER A 193 7.78 1.31 -18.57
C SER A 193 8.79 1.56 -17.45
N PHE A 194 8.63 0.92 -16.29
CA PHE A 194 9.59 0.96 -15.18
C PHE A 194 10.97 0.45 -15.60
N LEU A 195 11.04 -0.73 -16.23
CA LEU A 195 12.30 -1.31 -16.72
C LEU A 195 12.94 -0.42 -17.79
N GLY A 196 12.11 0.13 -18.69
CA GLY A 196 12.58 1.08 -19.70
C GLY A 196 13.15 2.34 -19.08
N LEU A 197 12.50 2.91 -18.06
CA LEU A 197 13.00 4.08 -17.32
C LEU A 197 14.30 3.79 -16.58
N LEU A 198 14.41 2.66 -15.88
CA LEU A 198 15.66 2.27 -15.22
C LEU A 198 16.82 2.19 -16.20
N PHE A 199 16.59 1.64 -17.39
CA PHE A 199 17.61 1.53 -18.41
C PHE A 199 18.01 2.89 -19.01
N LEU A 200 17.03 3.73 -19.35
CA LEU A 200 17.28 5.03 -19.98
C LEU A 200 17.87 6.05 -19.01
N VAL A 201 17.31 6.17 -17.81
CA VAL A 201 17.77 7.15 -16.80
C VAL A 201 19.08 6.70 -16.15
N GLY A 202 19.31 5.37 -16.03
CA GLY A 202 20.52 4.81 -15.46
C GLY A 202 21.82 5.24 -16.16
N GLY A 203 21.74 5.58 -17.46
CA GLY A 203 22.86 6.13 -18.21
C GLY A 203 23.24 7.58 -17.84
N HIS A 204 22.42 8.31 -17.07
CA HIS A 204 22.61 9.70 -16.70
C HIS A 204 23.05 9.89 -15.24
N ILE A 205 23.38 8.81 -14.53
CA ILE A 205 23.81 8.85 -13.13
C ILE A 205 25.14 9.60 -13.01
N GLN A 206 25.18 10.60 -12.13
CA GLN A 206 26.37 11.39 -11.80
C GLN A 206 26.91 10.95 -10.43
N SER A 207 28.20 10.61 -10.37
CA SER A 207 28.84 10.14 -9.13
C SER A 207 28.80 11.18 -8.00
N ALA A 208 28.80 12.45 -8.32
CA ALA A 208 28.71 13.53 -7.34
C ALA A 208 27.38 13.50 -6.56
N GLN A 209 26.26 13.16 -7.25
CA GLN A 209 24.93 13.08 -6.63
C GLN A 209 24.83 11.88 -5.67
N LEU A 210 25.56 10.79 -5.93
CA LEU A 210 25.59 9.61 -5.08
C LEU A 210 26.26 9.89 -3.71
N LEU A 211 27.12 10.91 -3.62
CA LEU A 211 27.84 11.26 -2.39
C LEU A 211 27.06 12.24 -1.51
N PHE A 212 25.99 12.86 -2.01
CA PHE A 212 25.16 13.77 -1.23
C PHE A 212 24.45 13.05 -0.10
N GLN A 213 24.57 13.55 1.14
CA GLN A 213 23.98 12.97 2.35
C GLN A 213 23.47 14.05 3.28
N ASN A 214 22.19 13.99 3.62
CA ASN A 214 21.57 14.83 4.63
C ASN A 214 20.63 14.00 5.53
N TRP A 215 21.16 13.50 6.62
CA TRP A 215 20.42 12.65 7.56
C TRP A 215 19.28 13.37 8.27
N SER A 216 19.37 14.70 8.45
CA SER A 216 18.32 15.48 9.12
C SER A 216 17.03 15.55 8.29
N ALA A 217 17.13 15.47 6.97
CA ALA A 217 15.99 15.47 6.07
C ALA A 217 15.27 14.11 5.97
N LEU A 218 15.92 13.01 6.39
CA LEU A 218 15.34 11.66 6.24
C LEU A 218 13.98 11.51 6.93
N GLY A 219 13.83 12.15 8.07
CA GLY A 219 12.63 12.00 8.86
C GLY A 219 11.34 12.37 8.11
N SER A 220 11.35 13.37 7.22
CA SER A 220 10.17 13.78 6.44
C SER A 220 9.75 12.72 5.41
N ALA A 221 10.66 11.84 4.99
CA ALA A 221 10.39 10.79 4.02
C ALA A 221 9.77 9.53 4.64
N ILE A 222 9.93 9.31 5.96
CA ILE A 222 9.55 8.04 6.62
C ILE A 222 8.05 7.74 6.47
N SER A 223 7.19 8.74 6.57
CA SER A 223 5.74 8.57 6.43
C SER A 223 5.37 8.05 5.04
N VAL A 224 5.91 8.67 3.99
CA VAL A 224 5.67 8.25 2.60
C VAL A 224 6.28 6.90 2.31
N MET A 225 7.49 6.61 2.82
CA MET A 225 8.10 5.27 2.74
C MET A 225 7.19 4.21 3.39
N SER A 226 6.53 4.55 4.51
CA SER A 226 5.62 3.66 5.21
C SER A 226 4.36 3.36 4.39
N VAL A 227 3.82 4.35 3.67
CA VAL A 227 2.71 4.14 2.72
C VAL A 227 3.15 3.25 1.57
N ALA A 228 4.32 3.53 0.99
CA ALA A 228 4.83 2.79 -0.16
C ALA A 228 5.08 1.30 0.15
N LEU A 229 5.45 0.96 1.39
CA LEU A 229 5.76 -0.40 1.83
C LEU A 229 4.61 -1.08 2.61
N PHE A 230 3.40 -0.52 2.57
CA PHE A 230 2.24 -1.07 3.29
C PHE A 230 1.57 -2.20 2.50
N PHE A 231 1.49 -3.39 3.10
CA PHE A 231 0.82 -4.57 2.52
C PHE A 231 -0.02 -5.37 3.52
N GLN A 232 -0.14 -4.92 4.76
CA GLN A 232 -0.78 -5.65 5.85
C GLN A 232 -2.25 -5.98 5.58
N ASN A 233 -2.92 -5.17 4.78
CA ASN A 233 -4.32 -5.35 4.39
C ASN A 233 -4.58 -6.64 3.58
N VAL A 234 -3.57 -7.16 2.84
CA VAL A 234 -3.70 -8.40 2.05
C VAL A 234 -3.23 -9.64 2.79
N VAL A 235 -2.59 -9.50 3.94
CA VAL A 235 -2.09 -10.64 4.74
C VAL A 235 -3.19 -11.64 5.11
N PRO A 236 -4.43 -11.24 5.51
CA PRO A 236 -5.50 -12.20 5.76
C PRO A 236 -5.80 -13.09 4.56
N LEU A 237 -5.82 -12.52 3.36
CA LEU A 237 -6.04 -13.27 2.12
C LEU A 237 -4.89 -14.25 1.85
N VAL A 238 -3.63 -13.81 2.05
CA VAL A 238 -2.44 -14.68 1.93
C VAL A 238 -2.52 -15.88 2.86
N VAL A 239 -2.86 -15.65 4.14
CA VAL A 239 -3.00 -16.72 5.13
C VAL A 239 -4.09 -17.70 4.74
N THR A 240 -5.23 -17.20 4.24
CA THR A 240 -6.35 -18.03 3.78
C THR A 240 -5.98 -18.83 2.53
N GLN A 241 -5.37 -18.21 1.52
CA GLN A 241 -4.97 -18.88 0.28
C GLN A 241 -3.92 -19.98 0.53
N LEU A 242 -3.02 -19.78 1.49
CA LEU A 242 -2.00 -20.77 1.86
C LEU A 242 -2.48 -21.76 2.94
N GLU A 243 -3.79 -21.82 3.18
CA GLU A 243 -4.43 -22.80 4.06
C GLU A 243 -3.84 -22.83 5.49
N GLY A 244 -3.32 -21.70 5.96
CA GLY A 244 -2.68 -21.60 7.27
C GLY A 244 -1.32 -22.29 7.39
N ASP A 245 -0.63 -22.59 6.30
CA ASP A 245 0.74 -23.12 6.31
C ASP A 245 1.74 -22.01 6.69
N ALA A 246 2.18 -22.04 7.94
CA ALA A 246 3.05 -21.01 8.51
C ALA A 246 4.39 -20.83 7.76
N HIS A 247 4.95 -21.91 7.20
CA HIS A 247 6.21 -21.85 6.45
C HIS A 247 6.01 -21.12 5.11
N LYS A 248 4.97 -21.52 4.35
CA LYS A 248 4.64 -20.89 3.06
C LYS A 248 4.22 -19.43 3.24
N ILE A 249 3.47 -19.11 4.31
CA ILE A 249 3.06 -17.75 4.65
C ILE A 249 4.29 -16.86 4.91
N ARG A 250 5.21 -17.32 5.78
CA ARG A 250 6.45 -16.59 6.06
C ARG A 250 7.28 -16.35 4.80
N GLN A 251 7.40 -17.37 3.96
CA GLN A 251 8.11 -17.32 2.69
C GLN A 251 7.49 -16.29 1.74
N SER A 252 6.16 -16.32 1.57
CA SER A 252 5.42 -15.40 0.72
C SER A 252 5.51 -13.95 1.19
N ILE A 253 5.39 -13.71 2.50
CA ILE A 253 5.50 -12.36 3.07
C ILE A 253 6.91 -11.82 2.89
N PHE A 254 7.94 -12.63 3.16
CA PHE A 254 9.33 -12.20 3.01
C PHE A 254 9.65 -11.88 1.54
N ILE A 255 9.46 -12.83 0.63
CA ILE A 255 9.79 -12.65 -0.80
C ILE A 255 8.92 -11.55 -1.41
N GLY A 256 7.61 -11.57 -1.11
CA GLY A 256 6.66 -10.58 -1.63
C GLY A 256 6.94 -9.15 -1.20
N SER A 257 7.52 -8.94 -0.02
CA SER A 257 7.92 -7.60 0.46
C SER A 257 9.33 -7.19 0.00
N VAL A 258 10.24 -8.13 -0.25
CA VAL A 258 11.60 -7.85 -0.76
C VAL A 258 11.56 -7.36 -2.22
N ILE A 259 10.65 -7.89 -3.05
CA ILE A 259 10.54 -7.48 -4.46
C ILE A 259 10.29 -5.97 -4.59
N PRO A 260 9.24 -5.38 -3.96
CA PRO A 260 9.04 -3.92 -3.99
C PRO A 260 10.20 -3.15 -3.37
N LEU A 261 10.81 -3.65 -2.29
CA LEU A 261 11.97 -2.98 -1.71
C LEU A 261 13.10 -2.82 -2.72
N ILE A 262 13.47 -3.90 -3.44
CA ILE A 262 14.52 -3.85 -4.47
C ILE A 262 14.12 -2.86 -5.58
N MET A 263 12.87 -2.89 -6.02
CA MET A 263 12.38 -1.96 -7.03
C MET A 263 12.47 -0.50 -6.54
N PHE A 264 12.08 -0.22 -5.31
CA PHE A 264 12.13 1.14 -4.74
C PHE A 264 13.57 1.62 -4.52
N LEU A 265 14.47 0.74 -4.10
CA LEU A 265 15.88 1.05 -3.98
C LEU A 265 16.51 1.37 -5.34
N ALA A 266 16.26 0.55 -6.35
CA ALA A 266 16.75 0.77 -7.71
C ALA A 266 16.19 2.07 -8.29
N TRP A 267 14.88 2.29 -8.17
CA TRP A 267 14.21 3.50 -8.64
C TRP A 267 14.75 4.76 -7.98
N ASN A 268 14.82 4.74 -6.64
CA ASN A 268 15.31 5.87 -5.87
C ASN A 268 16.78 6.20 -6.22
N ALA A 269 17.63 5.17 -6.34
CA ALA A 269 19.05 5.35 -6.70
C ALA A 269 19.19 5.96 -8.11
N VAL A 270 18.41 5.49 -9.09
CA VAL A 270 18.48 6.00 -10.46
C VAL A 270 17.99 7.45 -10.52
N ILE A 271 16.88 7.79 -9.90
CA ILE A 271 16.34 9.15 -9.95
C ILE A 271 17.24 10.13 -9.15
N LEU A 272 17.60 9.79 -7.92
CA LEU A 272 18.47 10.65 -7.10
C LEU A 272 19.89 10.79 -7.68
N GLY A 273 20.37 9.77 -8.37
CA GLY A 273 21.66 9.84 -9.06
C GLY A 273 21.65 10.70 -10.33
N SER A 274 20.46 10.96 -10.89
CA SER A 274 20.30 11.70 -12.16
C SER A 274 19.83 13.14 -11.97
N VAL A 275 19.29 13.49 -10.79
CA VAL A 275 18.75 14.83 -10.50
C VAL A 275 19.59 15.50 -9.41
N SER A 276 20.05 16.75 -9.67
CA SER A 276 20.82 17.51 -8.67
C SER A 276 19.95 18.01 -7.54
N PRO A 277 20.38 17.86 -6.25
CA PRO A 277 19.72 18.47 -5.11
C PRO A 277 19.69 20.00 -5.15
N ASP A 278 20.57 20.67 -5.90
CA ASP A 278 20.64 22.13 -6.02
C ASP A 278 19.35 22.74 -6.61
N ILE A 279 18.61 21.94 -7.38
CA ILE A 279 17.31 22.34 -7.93
C ILE A 279 16.27 22.66 -6.84
N LEU A 280 16.45 22.12 -5.63
CA LEU A 280 15.59 22.43 -4.47
C LEU A 280 15.64 23.93 -4.08
N HIS A 281 16.74 24.63 -4.39
CA HIS A 281 16.92 26.06 -4.07
C HIS A 281 16.31 26.99 -5.12
N ASP A 282 16.09 26.52 -6.35
CA ASP A 282 15.57 27.34 -7.46
C ASP A 282 14.04 27.36 -7.58
N THR A 283 13.33 26.54 -6.81
CA THR A 283 11.87 26.46 -6.87
C THR A 283 11.19 27.52 -6.01
N SER A 284 11.02 28.74 -6.56
CA SER A 284 10.25 29.85 -5.98
C SER A 284 8.73 29.67 -6.02
N ASP A 285 8.22 28.50 -6.42
CA ASP A 285 6.80 28.28 -6.78
C ASP A 285 5.91 27.90 -5.59
N GLY A 286 6.36 28.07 -4.33
CA GLY A 286 5.54 27.83 -3.12
C GLY A 286 5.12 26.37 -2.88
N ARG A 287 5.65 25.41 -3.62
CA ARG A 287 5.41 23.97 -3.40
C ARG A 287 6.26 23.51 -2.22
N THR A 288 5.64 22.84 -1.28
CA THR A 288 6.32 22.28 -0.08
C THR A 288 7.24 21.11 -0.42
N VAL A 289 7.01 20.42 -1.54
CA VAL A 289 7.81 19.28 -2.01
C VAL A 289 8.05 19.40 -3.51
N PHE A 290 9.32 19.31 -3.90
CA PHE A 290 9.73 19.31 -5.30
C PHE A 290 9.64 17.88 -5.87
N ASP A 291 8.92 17.70 -6.99
CA ASP A 291 8.82 16.40 -7.67
C ASP A 291 9.86 16.28 -8.80
N PRO A 292 10.95 15.48 -8.62
CA PRO A 292 11.95 15.28 -9.67
C PRO A 292 11.39 14.60 -10.92
N LEU A 293 10.28 13.86 -10.82
CA LEU A 293 9.62 13.25 -11.98
C LEU A 293 8.96 14.29 -12.88
N GLN A 294 8.62 15.45 -12.36
CA GLN A 294 8.08 16.54 -13.16
C GLN A 294 9.11 17.02 -14.20
N ILE A 295 10.40 17.10 -13.85
CA ILE A 295 11.48 17.43 -14.79
C ILE A 295 11.56 16.38 -15.89
N LEU A 296 11.50 15.11 -15.53
CA LEU A 296 11.51 14.03 -16.51
C LEU A 296 10.27 14.08 -17.42
N ARG A 297 9.08 14.34 -16.85
CA ARG A 297 7.80 14.45 -17.61
C ARG A 297 7.79 15.66 -18.57
N THR A 298 8.43 16.76 -18.20
CA THR A 298 8.48 17.97 -19.06
C THR A 298 9.51 17.89 -20.18
N GLY A 299 10.27 16.78 -20.26
CA GLY A 299 11.24 16.55 -21.34
C GLY A 299 12.58 17.22 -21.13
N GLY A 300 12.93 17.63 -19.89
CA GLY A 300 14.22 18.26 -19.57
C GLY A 300 15.44 17.38 -19.85
N VAL A 301 15.26 16.07 -19.99
CA VAL A 301 16.31 15.09 -20.32
C VAL A 301 16.06 14.41 -21.68
N GLY A 302 14.94 14.69 -22.35
CA GLY A 302 14.56 14.17 -23.66
C GLY A 302 13.06 13.86 -23.78
N GLU A 303 12.49 14.11 -24.95
CA GLU A 303 11.04 13.99 -25.21
C GLU A 303 10.50 12.58 -24.92
N TRP A 304 11.20 11.54 -25.39
CA TRP A 304 10.81 10.14 -25.18
C TRP A 304 10.82 9.73 -23.72
N LEU A 305 11.77 10.25 -22.94
CA LEU A 305 11.84 10.00 -21.51
C LEU A 305 10.65 10.62 -20.78
N GLY A 306 10.26 11.83 -21.18
CA GLY A 306 9.05 12.49 -20.64
C GLY A 306 7.78 11.70 -20.91
N VAL A 307 7.60 11.20 -22.14
CA VAL A 307 6.45 10.35 -22.50
C VAL A 307 6.44 9.07 -21.69
N LEU A 308 7.56 8.36 -21.58
CA LEU A 308 7.65 7.11 -20.84
C LEU A 308 7.40 7.31 -19.33
N THR A 309 7.92 8.42 -18.75
CA THR A 309 7.66 8.78 -17.34
C THR A 309 6.18 9.10 -17.13
N SER A 310 5.53 9.80 -18.05
CA SER A 310 4.09 10.10 -17.97
C SER A 310 3.25 8.82 -18.04
N ILE A 311 3.56 7.91 -18.96
CA ILE A 311 2.90 6.60 -19.08
C ILE A 311 3.07 5.80 -17.80
N PHE A 312 4.30 5.67 -17.31
CA PHE A 312 4.59 4.97 -16.07
C PHE A 312 3.80 5.54 -14.89
N SER A 313 3.84 6.85 -14.71
CA SER A 313 3.17 7.54 -13.60
C SER A 313 1.65 7.38 -13.67
N GLU A 314 1.04 7.60 -14.83
CA GLU A 314 -0.40 7.51 -15.00
C GLU A 314 -0.91 6.10 -14.71
N PHE A 315 -0.30 5.07 -15.29
CA PHE A 315 -0.75 3.69 -15.06
C PHE A 315 -0.44 3.18 -13.65
N ALA A 316 0.63 3.64 -12.99
CA ALA A 316 0.89 3.34 -11.59
C ALA A 316 -0.19 3.94 -10.67
N ILE A 317 -0.65 5.16 -10.98
CA ILE A 317 -1.77 5.79 -10.26
C ILE A 317 -3.08 5.07 -10.52
N VAL A 318 -3.39 4.77 -11.77
CA VAL A 318 -4.66 4.12 -12.15
C VAL A 318 -4.80 2.73 -11.52
N THR A 319 -3.74 1.92 -11.50
CA THR A 319 -3.78 0.60 -10.85
C THR A 319 -4.03 0.70 -9.35
N SER A 320 -3.39 1.69 -8.68
CA SER A 320 -3.62 1.98 -7.26
C SER A 320 -5.03 2.52 -7.02
N PHE A 321 -5.51 3.45 -7.84
CA PHE A 321 -6.87 3.99 -7.77
C PHE A 321 -7.92 2.88 -7.84
N ILE A 322 -7.80 1.95 -8.79
CA ILE A 322 -8.71 0.80 -8.90
C ILE A 322 -8.74 -0.01 -7.60
N GLY A 323 -7.58 -0.33 -7.04
CA GLY A 323 -7.47 -1.09 -5.80
C GLY A 323 -8.14 -0.39 -4.61
N PHE A 324 -7.91 0.92 -4.44
CA PHE A 324 -8.48 1.70 -3.34
C PHE A 324 -9.98 1.97 -3.50
N VAL A 325 -10.48 2.13 -4.72
CA VAL A 325 -11.92 2.21 -4.99
C VAL A 325 -12.61 0.91 -4.61
N TYR A 326 -12.08 -0.26 -5.01
CA TYR A 326 -12.65 -1.55 -4.61
C TYR A 326 -12.59 -1.76 -3.09
N GLY A 327 -11.48 -1.41 -2.45
CA GLY A 327 -11.36 -1.50 -0.99
C GLY A 327 -12.44 -0.72 -0.24
N LEU A 328 -12.75 0.53 -0.67
CA LEU A 328 -13.84 1.31 -0.08
C LEU A 328 -15.22 0.75 -0.43
N LEU A 329 -15.43 0.31 -1.67
CA LEU A 329 -16.71 -0.28 -2.07
C LEU A 329 -17.06 -1.49 -1.21
N ASP A 330 -16.07 -2.34 -0.91
CA ASP A 330 -16.30 -3.54 -0.10
C ASP A 330 -16.63 -3.17 1.35
N VAL A 331 -15.89 -2.23 1.95
CA VAL A 331 -16.21 -1.73 3.30
C VAL A 331 -17.61 -1.11 3.36
N PHE A 332 -18.00 -0.30 2.37
CA PHE A 332 -19.33 0.29 2.38
C PHE A 332 -20.43 -0.73 2.11
N LYS A 333 -20.22 -1.73 1.26
CA LYS A 333 -21.16 -2.85 1.11
C LYS A 333 -21.41 -3.54 2.45
N ASP A 334 -20.34 -3.87 3.18
CA ASP A 334 -20.47 -4.53 4.50
C ASP A 334 -21.21 -3.65 5.49
N ILE A 335 -20.88 -2.37 5.60
CA ILE A 335 -21.56 -1.42 6.49
C ILE A 335 -23.05 -1.30 6.14
N PHE A 336 -23.41 -1.16 4.87
CA PHE A 336 -24.80 -1.00 4.45
C PHE A 336 -25.62 -2.29 4.58
N LEU A 337 -25.03 -3.46 4.33
CA LEU A 337 -25.67 -4.75 4.56
C LEU A 337 -26.00 -4.95 6.04
N ILE A 338 -25.08 -4.61 6.94
CA ILE A 338 -25.25 -4.75 8.39
C ILE A 338 -26.30 -3.73 8.92
N THR A 339 -26.25 -2.48 8.44
CA THR A 339 -27.02 -1.37 9.03
C THR A 339 -28.45 -1.30 8.51
N GLN A 340 -28.71 -1.60 7.24
CA GLN A 340 -30.00 -1.35 6.59
C GLN A 340 -30.68 -2.63 6.07
N GLY A 341 -30.00 -3.77 6.08
CA GLY A 341 -30.55 -5.02 5.53
C GLY A 341 -30.86 -4.96 4.03
N LYS A 342 -30.50 -3.85 3.36
CA LYS A 342 -30.67 -3.63 1.92
C LYS A 342 -29.37 -3.12 1.32
N LEU A 343 -28.98 -3.70 0.20
CA LEU A 343 -27.86 -3.21 -0.58
C LEU A 343 -28.20 -1.82 -1.15
N SER A 344 -27.40 -0.82 -0.86
CA SER A 344 -27.51 0.50 -1.50
C SER A 344 -27.37 0.36 -3.01
N SER A 345 -27.97 1.29 -3.78
CA SER A 345 -27.83 1.25 -5.23
C SER A 345 -26.34 1.37 -5.62
N ARG A 346 -25.93 0.68 -6.69
CA ARG A 346 -24.54 0.72 -7.18
C ARG A 346 -24.07 2.16 -7.40
N LEU A 347 -24.95 3.02 -7.92
CA LEU A 347 -24.67 4.45 -8.12
C LEU A 347 -24.35 5.17 -6.82
N SER A 348 -25.16 4.95 -5.76
CA SER A 348 -24.94 5.59 -4.45
C SER A 348 -23.61 5.21 -3.83
N LEU A 349 -23.20 3.94 -3.95
CA LEU A 349 -21.90 3.46 -3.46
C LEU A 349 -20.74 4.12 -4.21
N TYR A 350 -20.78 4.13 -5.55
CA TYR A 350 -19.74 4.78 -6.33
C TYR A 350 -19.67 6.28 -6.11
N SER A 351 -20.83 6.94 -5.97
CA SER A 351 -20.87 8.37 -5.65
C SER A 351 -20.26 8.66 -4.27
N LEU A 352 -20.53 7.84 -3.27
CA LEU A 352 -19.94 7.98 -1.94
C LEU A 352 -18.43 7.79 -1.96
N VAL A 353 -17.93 6.84 -2.75
CA VAL A 353 -16.49 6.55 -2.86
C VAL A 353 -15.74 7.60 -3.66
N LEU A 354 -16.33 8.11 -4.76
CA LEU A 354 -15.60 8.94 -5.73
C LEU A 354 -15.84 10.44 -5.57
N PHE A 355 -17.04 10.87 -5.17
CA PHE A 355 -17.38 12.29 -5.13
C PHE A 355 -16.59 13.08 -4.06
N PRO A 356 -16.44 12.62 -2.80
CA PRO A 356 -15.67 13.35 -1.81
C PRO A 356 -14.20 13.51 -2.20
N PRO A 357 -13.45 12.46 -2.62
CA PRO A 357 -12.06 12.64 -2.98
C PRO A 357 -11.87 13.44 -4.29
N MET A 358 -12.78 13.34 -5.25
CA MET A 358 -12.77 14.18 -6.45
C MET A 358 -12.89 15.66 -6.07
N THR A 359 -13.81 15.99 -5.18
CA THR A 359 -14.02 17.37 -4.73
C THR A 359 -12.78 17.92 -4.02
N LEU A 360 -12.22 17.16 -3.06
CA LEU A 360 -11.03 17.57 -2.31
C LEU A 360 -9.79 17.67 -3.20
N GLY A 361 -9.58 16.73 -4.12
CA GLY A 361 -8.47 16.76 -5.06
C GLY A 361 -8.57 17.94 -6.05
N THR A 362 -9.79 18.33 -6.41
CA THR A 362 -10.02 19.50 -7.27
C THR A 362 -9.75 20.81 -6.53
N LEU A 363 -10.17 20.92 -5.28
CA LEU A 363 -9.95 22.12 -4.45
C LEU A 363 -8.49 22.33 -4.06
N ASN A 364 -7.74 21.25 -3.88
CA ASN A 364 -6.33 21.31 -3.52
C ASN A 364 -5.48 20.37 -4.40
N PRO A 365 -5.11 20.78 -5.61
CA PRO A 365 -4.37 19.95 -6.55
C PRO A 365 -2.96 19.56 -6.11
N THR A 366 -2.37 20.25 -5.14
CA THR A 366 -1.03 19.97 -4.60
C THR A 366 -1.06 19.03 -3.40
N ILE A 367 -2.23 18.45 -3.11
CA ILE A 367 -2.47 17.62 -1.91
C ILE A 367 -1.75 16.26 -1.93
N PHE A 368 -1.23 15.83 -3.08
CA PHE A 368 -0.67 14.49 -3.28
C PHE A 368 0.31 14.09 -2.17
N PHE A 369 1.38 14.84 -1.99
CA PHE A 369 2.41 14.53 -0.99
C PHE A 369 1.91 14.68 0.45
N THR A 370 1.06 15.69 0.71
CA THR A 370 0.45 15.91 2.02
C THR A 370 -0.47 14.76 2.41
N ALA A 371 -1.28 14.27 1.48
CA ALA A 371 -2.17 13.13 1.71
C ALA A 371 -1.40 11.84 2.00
N LEU A 372 -0.30 11.59 1.27
CA LEU A 372 0.60 10.47 1.54
C LEU A 372 1.28 10.60 2.92
N ASP A 373 1.77 11.80 3.27
CA ASP A 373 2.43 12.04 4.54
C ASP A 373 1.48 11.82 5.74
N TYR A 374 0.28 12.40 5.70
CA TYR A 374 -0.72 12.15 6.75
C TYR A 374 -1.20 10.70 6.80
N THR A 375 -1.35 10.05 5.67
CA THR A 375 -1.69 8.62 5.61
C THR A 375 -0.62 7.77 6.28
N GLY A 376 0.65 7.99 5.95
CA GLY A 376 1.78 7.27 6.55
C GLY A 376 1.90 7.53 8.04
N THR A 377 1.81 8.82 8.43
CA THR A 377 1.95 9.22 9.83
C THR A 377 0.83 8.66 10.71
N PHE A 378 -0.43 8.76 10.30
CA PHE A 378 -1.56 8.41 11.17
C PHE A 378 -2.11 7.02 10.85
N SER A 379 -2.57 6.77 9.62
CA SER A 379 -3.24 5.51 9.31
C SER A 379 -2.30 4.32 9.34
N ILE A 380 -1.11 4.43 8.72
CA ILE A 380 -0.17 3.32 8.69
C ILE A 380 0.43 3.07 10.08
N SER A 381 0.68 4.11 10.88
CA SER A 381 1.10 3.94 12.27
C SER A 381 0.08 3.17 13.10
N VAL A 382 -1.22 3.42 12.89
CA VAL A 382 -2.29 2.67 13.56
C VAL A 382 -2.44 1.27 12.98
N LEU A 383 -2.64 1.13 11.66
CA LEU A 383 -2.97 -0.14 11.00
C LEU A 383 -1.77 -1.08 10.86
N GLY A 384 -0.59 -0.53 10.62
CA GLY A 384 0.66 -1.29 10.45
C GLY A 384 1.55 -1.35 11.69
N GLY A 385 1.32 -0.53 12.70
CA GLY A 385 2.14 -0.47 13.90
C GLY A 385 1.39 -0.88 15.17
N ILE A 386 0.49 -0.04 15.62
CA ILE A 386 -0.17 -0.18 16.92
C ILE A 386 -1.08 -1.40 16.95
N ILE A 387 -1.97 -1.56 15.97
CA ILE A 387 -2.98 -2.62 15.94
C ILE A 387 -2.37 -4.01 15.84
N PRO A 388 -1.43 -4.32 14.91
CA PRO A 388 -0.80 -5.64 14.86
C PRO A 388 -0.09 -6.00 16.16
N ALA A 389 0.62 -5.03 16.78
CA ALA A 389 1.31 -5.23 18.03
C ALA A 389 0.34 -5.51 19.19
N LEU A 390 -0.76 -4.73 19.31
CA LEU A 390 -1.75 -4.94 20.37
C LEU A 390 -2.52 -6.26 20.21
N MET A 391 -2.88 -6.65 18.97
CA MET A 391 -3.53 -7.93 18.72
C MET A 391 -2.63 -9.09 19.13
N SER A 392 -1.37 -9.07 18.69
CA SER A 392 -0.40 -10.10 19.05
C SER A 392 -0.11 -10.09 20.57
N TRP A 393 -0.04 -8.91 21.19
CA TRP A 393 0.13 -8.79 22.65
C TRP A 393 -1.00 -9.50 23.40
N LYS A 394 -2.23 -9.18 23.03
CA LYS A 394 -3.41 -9.77 23.69
C LYS A 394 -3.45 -11.28 23.51
N GLN A 395 -3.25 -11.81 22.31
CA GLN A 395 -3.21 -13.26 22.07
C GLN A 395 -2.09 -13.95 22.85
N ARG A 396 -0.88 -13.40 22.87
CA ARG A 396 0.25 -13.98 23.60
C ARG A 396 0.02 -13.96 25.12
N GLN A 397 -0.69 -12.96 25.64
CA GLN A 397 -1.05 -12.89 27.06
C GLN A 397 -2.13 -13.92 27.44
N GLU A 398 -3.12 -14.15 26.56
CA GLU A 398 -4.13 -15.18 26.73
C GLU A 398 -3.51 -16.59 26.69
N GLN A 399 -2.42 -16.78 25.95
CA GLN A 399 -1.66 -18.03 25.85
C GLN A 399 -0.83 -18.34 27.07
N GLU A 400 -0.20 -17.33 27.69
CA GLU A 400 0.55 -17.51 28.95
C GLU A 400 -0.35 -18.14 30.03
N ASN A 401 -1.68 -18.02 29.89
CA ASN A 401 -2.69 -18.52 30.82
C ASN A 401 -3.37 -19.84 30.38
N SER A 402 -3.00 -20.39 29.23
CA SER A 402 -3.59 -21.65 28.69
C SER A 402 -2.52 -22.54 28.05
N ASP A 403 -2.65 -23.88 28.23
CA ASP A 403 -1.73 -24.85 27.61
C ASP A 403 -1.84 -24.98 26.07
N SER A 404 -2.35 -23.97 25.39
CA SER A 404 -2.55 -23.98 23.94
C SER A 404 -1.24 -23.75 23.18
N ILE A 405 -0.91 -24.66 22.25
CA ILE A 405 0.28 -24.56 21.38
C ILE A 405 0.03 -23.52 20.30
N ASN A 406 0.41 -22.28 20.57
CA ASN A 406 0.40 -21.24 19.57
C ASN A 406 1.80 -20.98 19.01
N GLN A 407 1.88 -20.71 17.73
CA GLN A 407 3.15 -20.51 17.03
C GLN A 407 3.46 -19.03 16.87
N SER A 408 4.54 -18.57 17.49
CA SER A 408 5.06 -17.23 17.25
C SER A 408 5.80 -17.21 15.91
N LEU A 409 5.42 -16.29 15.01
CA LEU A 409 6.11 -16.05 13.76
C LEU A 409 7.22 -15.00 13.90
N VAL A 410 7.09 -14.10 14.89
CA VAL A 410 8.00 -13.00 15.13
C VAL A 410 8.77 -13.22 16.44
N PRO A 411 10.12 -13.26 16.40
CA PRO A 411 10.95 -13.38 17.59
C PRO A 411 10.95 -12.10 18.44
N GLY A 412 11.48 -12.16 19.65
CA GLY A 412 11.69 -10.98 20.53
C GLY A 412 10.56 -10.70 21.52
N GLY A 413 9.47 -11.50 21.52
CA GLY A 413 8.44 -11.44 22.56
C GLY A 413 7.82 -10.04 22.74
N LYS A 414 7.66 -9.62 24.01
CA LYS A 414 7.06 -8.34 24.38
C LYS A 414 7.91 -7.12 23.94
N VAL A 415 9.24 -7.27 23.84
CA VAL A 415 10.14 -6.18 23.44
C VAL A 415 9.86 -5.74 22.00
N THR A 416 9.71 -6.67 21.07
CA THR A 416 9.37 -6.35 19.67
C THR A 416 8.05 -5.58 19.59
N LEU A 417 7.04 -5.98 20.37
CA LEU A 417 5.73 -5.31 20.36
C LEU A 417 5.81 -3.88 20.90
N ILE A 418 6.59 -3.67 21.98
CA ILE A 418 6.83 -2.33 22.55
C ILE A 418 7.56 -1.44 21.52
N VAL A 419 8.58 -1.96 20.85
CA VAL A 419 9.31 -1.23 19.81
C VAL A 419 8.38 -0.84 18.66
N MET A 420 7.52 -1.76 18.20
CA MET A 420 6.54 -1.48 17.15
C MET A 420 5.60 -0.33 17.53
N ILE A 421 5.04 -0.36 18.73
CA ILE A 421 4.18 0.71 19.24
C ILE A 421 4.96 2.01 19.41
N GLY A 422 6.18 1.94 19.98
CA GLY A 422 7.03 3.12 20.20
C GLY A 422 7.39 3.84 18.91
N VAL A 423 7.75 3.11 17.85
CA VAL A 423 8.04 3.69 16.53
C VAL A 423 6.79 4.35 15.95
N ALA A 424 5.62 3.71 16.03
CA ALA A 424 4.36 4.28 15.54
C ALA A 424 4.01 5.58 16.27
N LEU A 425 4.12 5.60 17.60
CA LEU A 425 3.86 6.79 18.41
C LEU A 425 4.88 7.91 18.15
N ALA A 426 6.16 7.57 17.92
CA ALA A 426 7.19 8.55 17.56
C ALA A 426 6.90 9.20 16.19
N MET A 427 6.45 8.44 15.20
CA MET A 427 6.03 8.97 13.90
C MET A 427 4.85 9.94 14.04
N MET A 428 3.82 9.57 14.80
CA MET A 428 2.66 10.43 15.06
C MET A 428 3.05 11.69 15.85
N GLY A 429 3.85 11.53 16.90
CA GLY A 429 4.29 12.63 17.76
C GLY A 429 5.10 13.69 17.01
N ARG A 430 5.94 13.27 16.08
CA ARG A 430 6.73 14.18 15.24
C ARG A 430 5.85 15.11 14.39
N GLN A 431 4.70 14.65 13.92
CA GLN A 431 3.77 15.47 13.12
C GLN A 431 2.91 16.40 14.00
N ILE A 432 2.56 15.95 15.21
CA ILE A 432 1.66 16.69 16.11
C ILE A 432 2.41 17.81 16.85
N LEU A 433 3.65 17.56 17.28
CA LEU A 433 4.42 18.52 18.11
C LEU A 433 4.59 19.91 17.46
N PRO A 434 4.95 20.05 16.18
CA PRO A 434 5.06 21.37 15.56
C PRO A 434 3.73 22.12 15.49
N ILE A 435 2.63 21.40 15.24
CA ILE A 435 1.27 21.98 15.16
C ILE A 435 0.85 22.51 16.53
N ALA A 436 1.12 21.73 17.60
CA ALA A 436 0.79 22.13 18.98
C ALA A 436 1.62 23.33 19.46
N ILE A 437 2.87 23.44 19.03
CA ILE A 437 3.74 24.59 19.37
C ILE A 437 3.23 25.87 18.66
N GLN A 438 2.86 25.77 17.39
CA GLN A 438 2.33 26.91 16.62
C GLN A 438 0.99 27.40 17.17
N SER A 439 0.11 26.51 17.62
CA SER A 439 -1.20 26.88 18.19
C SER A 439 -1.11 27.58 19.56
N ASN A 440 -0.02 27.38 20.30
CA ASN A 440 0.20 28.03 21.62
C ASN A 440 0.84 29.44 21.50
N HIS A 441 1.22 29.87 20.28
CA HIS A 441 1.77 31.20 19.99
C HIS A 441 0.80 32.13 19.29
N GLN A 442 -0.44 31.71 19.02
CA GLN A 442 -1.55 32.52 18.56
C GLN A 442 -2.55 32.79 19.70
#